data_7bef3ce1e0176480e2b889c880c67f90
#
_entry.id   7bef3ce1e0176480e2b889c880c67f90
#
_cell.length_a   1.000
_cell.length_b   1.000
_cell.length_c   1.000
_cell.angle_alpha   90.00
_cell.angle_beta   90.00
_cell.angle_gamma   90.00
#
_symmetry.space_group_name_H-M   'P 1'
#
loop_
_entity.id
_entity.type
_entity.pdbx_description
1 polymer ?
#
loop_
_entity_poly.entity_id
_entity_poly.type
_entity_poly.pdbx_seq_one_letter_code
_entity_poly.pdbx_strand_id
1 'polypeptide(L)'
;PPDGPATEVPLRKDPREALLDWMFPPDNPFFAKAIANRIWGEFFGRGIVHPVDDFRDSNPPTNGPLLEWLAKDFATNGHDLKHLMRRILNSRVYQASSLPNETNSRDDKNFARSLRRRPSAEVMNDAITLITGTPEHFQGVPPGDSALTVWNTTVSSLFLDVFGRPNLSAEAPLRKRPLRLDGRLT
;
A
#
# COMPACT_ATOMS: atom_id res chain seq x y z
N PRO A 1 13.95 14.99 -14.41
CA PRO A 1 13.83 13.59 -14.85
C PRO A 1 15.21 12.96 -14.92
N PRO A 2 15.38 11.64 -14.70
CA PRO A 2 16.69 10.99 -14.74
C PRO A 2 17.43 11.20 -16.05
N ASP A 3 16.70 11.33 -17.17
CA ASP A 3 17.23 11.50 -18.52
C ASP A 3 16.87 12.86 -19.15
N GLY A 4 16.34 13.79 -18.39
CA GLY A 4 15.95 15.12 -18.85
C GLY A 4 17.01 16.19 -18.60
N PRO A 5 16.88 17.36 -19.25
CA PRO A 5 17.79 18.48 -19.00
C PRO A 5 17.70 18.94 -17.53
N ALA A 6 18.82 19.34 -16.98
CA ALA A 6 18.88 19.94 -15.65
C ALA A 6 18.01 21.22 -15.63
N THR A 7 17.19 21.37 -14.61
CA THR A 7 16.39 22.57 -14.39
C THR A 7 17.10 23.45 -13.36
N GLU A 8 17.47 24.67 -13.79
CA GLU A 8 18.02 25.67 -12.86
C GLU A 8 16.90 26.25 -12.01
N VAL A 9 17.04 26.11 -10.69
CA VAL A 9 16.10 26.68 -9.72
C VAL A 9 16.73 27.98 -9.17
N PRO A 10 16.05 29.13 -9.29
CA PRO A 10 16.57 30.38 -8.73
C PRO A 10 16.81 30.25 -7.22
N LEU A 11 17.89 30.84 -6.71
CA LEU A 11 18.32 30.77 -5.30
C LEU A 11 17.25 31.20 -4.28
N ARG A 12 16.22 31.95 -4.70
CA ARG A 12 15.12 32.43 -3.85
C ARG A 12 13.83 31.59 -3.98
N LYS A 13 13.78 30.61 -4.89
CA LYS A 13 12.62 29.74 -5.09
C LYS A 13 12.85 28.42 -4.34
N ASP A 14 11.82 27.93 -3.65
CA ASP A 14 11.89 26.62 -3.02
C ASP A 14 12.06 25.53 -4.10
N PRO A 15 13.13 24.72 -4.05
CA PRO A 15 13.36 23.66 -5.06
C PRO A 15 12.24 22.63 -5.09
N ARG A 16 11.43 22.49 -4.04
CA ARG A 16 10.27 21.60 -4.00
C ARG A 16 9.16 22.05 -4.94
N GLU A 17 9.01 23.36 -5.20
CA GLU A 17 8.05 23.89 -6.18
C GLU A 17 8.42 23.44 -7.61
N ALA A 18 9.71 23.51 -7.96
CA ALA A 18 10.17 23.02 -9.26
C ALA A 18 9.95 21.50 -9.43
N LEU A 19 10.09 20.73 -8.35
CA LEU A 19 9.77 19.31 -8.34
C LEU A 19 8.27 19.07 -8.54
N LEU A 20 7.41 19.84 -7.88
CA LEU A 20 5.95 19.77 -8.07
C LEU A 20 5.56 20.10 -9.50
N ASP A 21 6.11 21.20 -10.05
CA ASP A 21 5.88 21.61 -11.44
C ASP A 21 6.26 20.50 -12.45
N TRP A 22 7.25 19.67 -12.13
CA TRP A 22 7.63 18.50 -12.91
C TRP A 22 6.73 17.28 -12.67
N MET A 23 6.27 17.04 -11.44
CA MET A 23 5.48 15.85 -11.09
C MET A 23 4.04 15.90 -11.59
N PHE A 24 3.42 17.09 -11.58
CA PHE A 24 1.98 17.26 -11.84
C PHE A 24 1.56 17.50 -13.29
N PRO A 25 2.41 17.80 -14.28
CA PRO A 25 1.96 17.95 -15.65
C PRO A 25 1.18 16.72 -16.13
N PRO A 26 0.14 16.91 -16.95
CA PRO A 26 -0.68 15.81 -17.45
C PRO A 26 0.08 14.79 -18.31
N ASP A 27 1.21 15.21 -18.85
CA ASP A 27 2.11 14.40 -19.69
C ASP A 27 3.18 13.65 -18.88
N ASN A 28 3.25 13.87 -17.57
CA ASN A 28 4.14 13.07 -16.72
C ASN A 28 3.61 11.64 -16.60
N PRO A 29 4.31 10.64 -17.18
CA PRO A 29 3.79 9.28 -17.23
C PRO A 29 3.95 8.52 -15.89
N PHE A 30 4.74 9.06 -14.95
CA PHE A 30 5.17 8.30 -13.77
C PHE A 30 4.32 8.57 -12.55
N PHE A 31 4.04 9.84 -12.23
CA PHE A 31 3.43 10.21 -10.95
C PHE A 31 2.09 9.52 -10.70
N ALA A 32 1.14 9.69 -11.62
CA ALA A 32 -0.19 9.12 -11.47
C ALA A 32 -0.17 7.57 -11.50
N LYS A 33 0.68 6.97 -12.34
CA LYS A 33 0.86 5.50 -12.39
C LYS A 33 1.46 4.96 -11.10
N ALA A 34 2.47 5.64 -10.54
CA ALA A 34 3.12 5.22 -9.30
C ALA A 34 2.14 5.26 -8.12
N ILE A 35 1.35 6.33 -7.98
CA ILE A 35 0.34 6.45 -6.94
C ILE A 35 -0.77 5.40 -7.13
N ALA A 36 -1.32 5.25 -8.34
CA ALA A 36 -2.34 4.26 -8.62
C ALA A 36 -1.86 2.83 -8.31
N ASN A 37 -0.64 2.49 -8.70
CA ASN A 37 -0.04 1.19 -8.43
C ASN A 37 0.21 0.95 -6.93
N ARG A 38 0.66 1.97 -6.20
CA ARG A 38 0.88 1.89 -4.76
C ARG A 38 -0.43 1.65 -4.01
N ILE A 39 -1.47 2.44 -4.30
CA ILE A 39 -2.80 2.26 -3.70
C ILE A 39 -3.40 0.90 -4.06
N TRP A 40 -3.27 0.47 -5.31
CA TRP A 40 -3.64 -0.88 -5.71
C TRP A 40 -2.91 -1.95 -4.90
N GLY A 41 -1.59 -1.81 -4.74
CA GLY A 41 -0.76 -2.72 -3.95
C GLY A 41 -1.18 -2.82 -2.48
N GLU A 42 -1.57 -1.70 -1.87
CA GLU A 42 -2.09 -1.68 -0.50
C GLU A 42 -3.41 -2.48 -0.38
N PHE A 43 -4.30 -2.39 -1.36
CA PHE A 43 -5.57 -3.10 -1.33
C PHE A 43 -5.49 -4.57 -1.75
N PHE A 44 -4.57 -4.93 -2.65
CA PHE A 44 -4.46 -6.31 -3.15
C PHE A 44 -3.26 -7.08 -2.60
N GLY A 45 -2.37 -6.42 -1.85
CA GLY A 45 -1.12 -7.02 -1.36
C GLY A 45 -0.05 -7.20 -2.43
N ARG A 46 -0.36 -6.81 -3.67
CA ARG A 46 0.54 -6.84 -4.83
C ARG A 46 0.17 -5.71 -5.79
N GLY A 47 1.15 -4.99 -6.30
CA GLY A 47 0.94 -3.99 -7.36
C GLY A 47 0.67 -4.62 -8.72
N ILE A 48 0.08 -3.86 -9.64
CA ILE A 48 -0.01 -4.19 -11.07
C ILE A 48 1.40 -4.24 -11.66
N VAL A 49 2.28 -3.31 -11.23
CA VAL A 49 3.73 -3.44 -11.30
C VAL A 49 4.21 -3.93 -9.94
N HIS A 50 5.04 -4.97 -9.89
CA HIS A 50 5.53 -5.52 -8.63
C HIS A 50 7.00 -5.97 -8.72
N PRO A 51 7.87 -5.49 -7.82
CA PRO A 51 7.65 -4.62 -6.65
C PRO A 51 6.99 -3.28 -7.01
N VAL A 52 6.22 -2.69 -6.07
CA VAL A 52 5.30 -1.58 -6.37
C VAL A 52 5.98 -0.31 -6.90
N ASP A 53 7.26 -0.13 -6.64
CA ASP A 53 8.04 1.04 -7.07
C ASP A 53 9.01 0.73 -8.24
N ASP A 54 8.98 -0.49 -8.76
CA ASP A 54 9.93 -0.94 -9.78
C ASP A 54 9.37 -0.78 -11.20
N PHE A 55 9.30 0.46 -11.65
CA PHE A 55 8.79 0.85 -12.98
C PHE A 55 9.88 0.80 -14.08
N ARG A 56 10.62 -0.30 -14.16
CA ARG A 56 11.63 -0.51 -15.21
C ARG A 56 10.99 -1.14 -16.47
N ASP A 57 11.58 -0.89 -17.63
CA ASP A 57 11.15 -1.54 -18.88
C ASP A 57 11.22 -3.06 -18.82
N SER A 58 12.20 -3.58 -18.05
CA SER A 58 12.35 -5.03 -17.82
C SER A 58 11.31 -5.62 -16.84
N ASN A 59 10.47 -4.79 -16.22
CA ASN A 59 9.42 -5.19 -15.29
C ASN A 59 8.06 -4.63 -15.70
N PRO A 60 7.48 -5.12 -16.80
CA PRO A 60 6.23 -4.59 -17.32
C PRO A 60 5.06 -4.86 -16.38
N PRO A 61 4.03 -3.98 -16.37
CA PRO A 61 2.81 -4.20 -15.59
C PRO A 61 2.09 -5.47 -16.03
N THR A 62 1.52 -6.22 -15.08
CA THR A 62 0.71 -7.40 -15.37
C THR A 62 -0.56 -7.05 -16.14
N ASN A 63 -1.07 -5.82 -15.98
CA ASN A 63 -2.19 -5.28 -16.74
C ASN A 63 -1.94 -3.79 -17.01
N GLY A 64 -1.21 -3.49 -18.10
CA GLY A 64 -0.88 -2.12 -18.51
C GLY A 64 -2.10 -1.23 -18.76
N PRO A 65 -3.10 -1.69 -19.55
CA PRO A 65 -4.31 -0.91 -19.79
C PRO A 65 -5.08 -0.51 -18.52
N LEU A 66 -5.13 -1.40 -17.53
CA LEU A 66 -5.77 -1.09 -16.25
C LEU A 66 -5.00 -0.02 -15.49
N LEU A 67 -3.67 -0.14 -15.43
CA LEU A 67 -2.82 0.85 -14.76
C LEU A 67 -2.94 2.22 -15.40
N GLU A 68 -2.95 2.27 -16.73
CA GLU A 68 -3.11 3.52 -17.48
C GLU A 68 -4.48 4.15 -17.25
N TRP A 69 -5.52 3.33 -17.23
CA TRP A 69 -6.88 3.81 -16.96
C TRP A 69 -6.99 4.39 -15.55
N LEU A 70 -6.47 3.69 -14.52
CA LEU A 70 -6.49 4.17 -13.14
C LEU A 70 -5.68 5.47 -12.98
N ALA A 71 -4.52 5.56 -13.62
CA ALA A 71 -3.69 6.76 -13.58
C ALA A 71 -4.39 7.95 -14.25
N LYS A 72 -5.02 7.74 -15.39
CA LYS A 72 -5.79 8.77 -16.09
C LYS A 72 -7.00 9.22 -15.28
N ASP A 73 -7.78 8.27 -14.72
CA ASP A 73 -8.94 8.58 -13.87
C ASP A 73 -8.50 9.39 -12.64
N PHE A 74 -7.39 9.03 -12.01
CA PHE A 74 -6.83 9.75 -10.88
C PHE A 74 -6.40 11.18 -11.24
N ALA A 75 -5.67 11.36 -12.34
CA ALA A 75 -5.23 12.67 -12.80
C ALA A 75 -6.41 13.58 -13.21
N THR A 76 -7.39 13.04 -13.94
CA THR A 76 -8.56 13.82 -14.39
C THR A 76 -9.51 14.21 -13.26
N ASN A 77 -9.49 13.49 -12.15
CA ASN A 77 -10.28 13.84 -10.95
C ASN A 77 -9.46 14.62 -9.91
N GLY A 78 -8.49 15.42 -10.36
CA GLY A 78 -7.75 16.35 -9.48
C GLY A 78 -6.85 15.66 -8.45
N HIS A 79 -6.36 14.46 -8.76
CA HIS A 79 -5.51 13.66 -7.86
C HIS A 79 -6.19 13.33 -6.52
N ASP A 80 -7.52 13.13 -6.53
CA ASP A 80 -8.27 12.73 -5.33
C ASP A 80 -8.03 11.25 -5.00
N LEU A 81 -7.25 11.02 -3.95
CA LEU A 81 -6.96 9.68 -3.42
C LEU A 81 -8.24 8.95 -2.97
N LYS A 82 -9.19 9.65 -2.38
CA LYS A 82 -10.44 9.02 -1.92
C LYS A 82 -11.29 8.55 -3.10
N HIS A 83 -11.29 9.32 -4.20
CA HIS A 83 -11.92 8.92 -5.44
C HIS A 83 -11.29 7.64 -5.97
N LEU A 84 -9.95 7.61 -6.10
CA LEU A 84 -9.21 6.44 -6.57
C LEU A 84 -9.48 5.20 -5.71
N MET A 85 -9.43 5.35 -4.37
CA MET A 85 -9.74 4.26 -3.44
C MET A 85 -11.16 3.72 -3.63
N ARG A 86 -12.16 4.60 -3.75
CA ARG A 86 -13.55 4.18 -4.01
C ARG A 86 -13.69 3.42 -5.32
N ARG A 87 -13.01 3.86 -6.38
CA ARG A 87 -12.99 3.16 -7.67
C ARG A 87 -12.46 1.75 -7.55
N ILE A 88 -11.33 1.58 -6.83
CA ILE A 88 -10.71 0.28 -6.62
C ILE A 88 -11.62 -0.62 -5.76
N LEU A 89 -12.10 -0.13 -4.62
CA LEU A 89 -12.90 -0.90 -3.66
C LEU A 89 -14.26 -1.31 -4.21
N ASN A 90 -14.87 -0.50 -5.09
CA ASN A 90 -16.11 -0.83 -5.76
C ASN A 90 -15.92 -1.72 -7.01
N SER A 91 -14.68 -2.05 -7.36
CA SER A 91 -14.42 -2.91 -8.51
C SER A 91 -14.83 -4.38 -8.23
N ARG A 92 -15.28 -5.07 -9.27
CA ARG A 92 -15.60 -6.51 -9.20
C ARG A 92 -14.39 -7.35 -8.83
N VAL A 93 -13.18 -6.88 -9.16
CA VAL A 93 -11.92 -7.55 -8.83
C VAL A 93 -11.68 -7.52 -7.32
N TYR A 94 -11.90 -6.38 -6.66
CA TYR A 94 -11.74 -6.27 -5.22
C TYR A 94 -12.78 -7.12 -4.46
N GLN A 95 -13.99 -7.18 -4.98
CA GLN A 95 -15.11 -7.94 -4.40
C GLN A 95 -15.11 -9.43 -4.77
N ALA A 96 -14.09 -9.89 -5.51
CA ALA A 96 -13.96 -11.29 -5.88
C ALA A 96 -13.79 -12.19 -4.65
N SER A 97 -14.33 -13.41 -4.72
CA SER A 97 -14.14 -14.42 -3.68
C SER A 97 -12.66 -14.78 -3.51
N SER A 98 -12.28 -15.10 -2.27
CA SER A 98 -10.95 -15.66 -1.97
C SER A 98 -10.87 -17.17 -2.16
N LEU A 99 -12.00 -17.82 -2.39
CA LEU A 99 -12.04 -19.27 -2.65
C LEU A 99 -11.49 -19.55 -4.05
N PRO A 100 -10.49 -20.42 -4.18
CA PRO A 100 -9.98 -20.81 -5.48
C PRO A 100 -10.97 -21.71 -6.22
N ASN A 101 -10.91 -21.67 -7.54
CA ASN A 101 -11.55 -22.63 -8.42
C ASN A 101 -10.50 -23.32 -9.30
N GLU A 102 -10.93 -24.22 -10.18
CA GLU A 102 -10.04 -25.00 -11.04
C GLU A 102 -9.15 -24.13 -11.94
N THR A 103 -9.65 -22.97 -12.38
CA THR A 103 -8.96 -22.08 -13.34
C THR A 103 -8.08 -21.04 -12.68
N ASN A 104 -8.36 -20.62 -11.43
CA ASN A 104 -7.65 -19.53 -10.76
C ASN A 104 -6.84 -19.96 -9.52
N SER A 105 -6.78 -21.26 -9.22
CA SER A 105 -6.10 -21.78 -8.03
C SER A 105 -4.62 -21.43 -7.98
N ARG A 106 -3.96 -21.34 -9.13
CA ARG A 106 -2.52 -21.01 -9.29
C ARG A 106 -2.27 -19.52 -9.62
N ASP A 107 -3.33 -18.73 -9.78
CA ASP A 107 -3.16 -17.32 -10.10
C ASP A 107 -2.74 -16.54 -8.87
N ASP A 108 -1.56 -15.91 -8.96
CA ASP A 108 -0.98 -15.02 -7.96
C ASP A 108 -0.68 -13.61 -8.51
N LYS A 109 -0.96 -13.38 -9.82
CA LYS A 109 -0.53 -12.17 -10.54
C LYS A 109 -1.66 -11.40 -11.20
N ASN A 110 -2.70 -12.10 -11.67
CA ASN A 110 -3.73 -11.50 -12.52
C ASN A 110 -4.98 -11.08 -11.76
N PHE A 111 -4.98 -11.21 -10.44
CA PHE A 111 -6.08 -10.81 -9.56
C PHE A 111 -7.41 -11.53 -9.88
N ALA A 112 -7.34 -12.77 -10.40
CA ALA A 112 -8.52 -13.57 -10.74
C ALA A 112 -9.33 -14.03 -9.51
N ARG A 113 -8.79 -13.82 -8.31
CA ARG A 113 -9.44 -14.02 -7.02
C ARG A 113 -8.85 -13.08 -5.98
N SER A 114 -9.56 -12.85 -4.89
CA SER A 114 -9.00 -12.13 -3.75
C SER A 114 -7.96 -12.99 -3.04
N LEU A 115 -6.78 -12.42 -2.77
CA LEU A 115 -5.76 -13.07 -1.95
C LEU A 115 -6.02 -12.76 -0.48
N ARG A 116 -6.02 -13.79 0.38
CA ARG A 116 -6.15 -13.57 1.82
C ARG A 116 -4.94 -12.82 2.35
N ARG A 117 -5.21 -11.78 3.11
CA ARG A 117 -4.18 -10.95 3.72
C ARG A 117 -4.41 -10.86 5.22
N ARG A 118 -3.33 -10.77 5.95
CA ARG A 118 -3.39 -10.46 7.37
C ARG A 118 -3.50 -8.93 7.52
N PRO A 119 -4.42 -8.42 8.33
CA PRO A 119 -4.40 -7.02 8.74
C PRO A 119 -3.09 -6.67 9.46
N SER A 120 -2.74 -5.39 9.55
CA SER A 120 -1.65 -4.96 10.42
C SER A 120 -1.98 -5.28 11.89
N ALA A 121 -0.94 -5.33 12.73
CA ALA A 121 -1.09 -5.62 14.15
C ALA A 121 -2.03 -4.62 14.82
N GLU A 122 -1.91 -3.34 14.45
CA GLU A 122 -2.71 -2.25 14.99
C GLU A 122 -4.19 -2.39 14.62
N VAL A 123 -4.48 -2.64 13.33
CA VAL A 123 -5.86 -2.86 12.87
C VAL A 123 -6.48 -4.09 13.53
N MET A 124 -5.69 -5.14 13.75
CA MET A 124 -6.17 -6.35 14.43
C MET A 124 -6.44 -6.11 15.91
N ASN A 125 -5.58 -5.34 16.60
CA ASN A 125 -5.78 -4.94 17.99
C ASN A 125 -7.08 -4.14 18.13
N ASP A 126 -7.28 -3.12 17.28
CA ASP A 126 -8.47 -2.29 17.32
C ASP A 126 -9.75 -3.08 16.99
N ALA A 127 -9.69 -4.02 16.06
CA ALA A 127 -10.83 -4.90 15.77
C ALA A 127 -11.19 -5.80 16.96
N ILE A 128 -10.20 -6.37 17.64
CA ILE A 128 -10.42 -7.18 18.85
C ILE A 128 -10.98 -6.30 19.97
N THR A 129 -10.41 -5.12 20.18
CA THR A 129 -10.89 -4.14 21.16
C THR A 129 -12.36 -3.79 20.91
N LEU A 130 -12.73 -3.55 19.66
CA LEU A 130 -14.11 -3.23 19.28
C LEU A 130 -15.09 -4.38 19.61
N ILE A 131 -14.66 -5.63 19.38
CA ILE A 131 -15.50 -6.82 19.61
C ILE A 131 -15.62 -7.16 21.08
N THR A 132 -14.50 -7.06 21.82
CA THR A 132 -14.43 -7.50 23.23
C THR A 132 -14.79 -6.41 24.22
N GLY A 133 -14.77 -5.15 23.80
CA GLY A 133 -14.91 -3.99 24.68
C GLY A 133 -13.73 -3.80 25.63
N THR A 134 -12.60 -4.49 25.41
CA THR A 134 -11.42 -4.46 26.29
C THR A 134 -10.25 -3.86 25.54
N PRO A 135 -10.01 -2.53 25.66
CA PRO A 135 -8.88 -1.87 25.02
C PRO A 135 -7.55 -2.25 25.69
N GLU A 136 -6.52 -2.41 24.89
CA GLU A 136 -5.15 -2.45 25.39
C GLU A 136 -4.75 -1.06 25.87
N HIS A 137 -3.99 -0.98 26.95
CA HIS A 137 -3.48 0.29 27.45
C HIS A 137 -2.06 0.52 26.99
N PHE A 138 -1.87 1.56 26.17
CA PHE A 138 -0.56 1.96 25.67
C PHE A 138 0.04 3.06 26.55
N GLN A 139 1.28 2.88 26.98
CA GLN A 139 1.96 3.87 27.80
C GLN A 139 2.14 5.22 27.05
N GLY A 140 1.68 6.31 27.65
CA GLY A 140 1.76 7.63 27.03
C GLY A 140 0.69 7.96 25.99
N VAL A 141 -0.30 7.07 25.85
CA VAL A 141 -1.47 7.24 24.98
C VAL A 141 -2.71 7.32 25.87
N PRO A 142 -3.68 8.20 25.58
CA PRO A 142 -4.93 8.27 26.36
C PRO A 142 -5.64 6.92 26.40
N PRO A 143 -6.27 6.58 27.53
CA PRO A 143 -7.01 5.31 27.66
C PRO A 143 -8.14 5.21 26.61
N GLY A 144 -8.20 4.09 25.90
CA GLY A 144 -9.22 3.84 24.88
C GLY A 144 -8.91 4.36 23.49
N ASP A 145 -7.76 5.00 23.31
CA ASP A 145 -7.31 5.38 21.97
C ASP A 145 -6.93 4.15 21.12
N SER A 146 -7.08 4.32 19.82
CA SER A 146 -6.78 3.29 18.82
C SER A 146 -5.28 2.94 18.79
N ALA A 147 -4.95 1.67 18.58
CA ALA A 147 -3.58 1.24 18.36
C ALA A 147 -2.95 1.91 17.14
N LEU A 148 -3.75 2.36 16.16
CA LEU A 148 -3.31 3.14 15.01
C LEU A 148 -2.78 4.53 15.37
N THR A 149 -3.13 5.08 16.55
CA THR A 149 -2.63 6.38 17.03
C THR A 149 -1.28 6.28 17.74
N VAL A 150 -0.81 5.06 18.01
CA VAL A 150 0.50 4.84 18.63
C VAL A 150 1.60 5.20 17.63
N TRP A 151 2.06 6.45 17.70
CA TRP A 151 3.06 7.01 16.79
C TRP A 151 4.48 6.50 17.00
N ASN A 152 4.74 5.87 18.16
CA ASN A 152 6.09 5.45 18.55
C ASN A 152 6.14 3.93 18.77
N THR A 153 6.98 3.25 18.00
CA THR A 153 7.20 1.80 18.10
C THR A 153 7.95 1.37 19.36
N THR A 154 8.48 2.31 20.16
CA THR A 154 9.08 2.01 21.47
C THR A 154 8.05 1.77 22.57
N VAL A 155 6.79 2.12 22.36
CA VAL A 155 5.70 1.79 23.27
C VAL A 155 5.56 0.27 23.32
N SER A 156 5.74 -0.31 24.50
CA SER A 156 5.67 -1.77 24.67
C SER A 156 4.25 -2.28 24.48
N SER A 157 4.09 -3.28 23.63
CA SER A 157 2.86 -4.04 23.44
C SER A 157 3.20 -5.43 22.94
N LEU A 158 2.96 -6.41 23.81
CA LEU A 158 3.19 -7.81 23.45
C LEU A 158 2.34 -8.22 22.23
N PHE A 159 1.10 -7.74 22.16
CA PHE A 159 0.21 -8.03 21.05
C PHE A 159 0.77 -7.50 19.73
N LEU A 160 1.10 -6.21 19.68
CA LEU A 160 1.62 -5.59 18.46
C LEU A 160 2.93 -6.23 18.00
N ASP A 161 3.80 -6.60 18.96
CA ASP A 161 5.10 -7.21 18.65
C ASP A 161 4.95 -8.64 18.10
N VAL A 162 4.08 -9.45 18.70
CA VAL A 162 3.79 -10.83 18.23
C VAL A 162 3.11 -10.82 16.86
N PHE A 163 2.23 -9.85 16.61
CA PHE A 163 1.52 -9.73 15.33
C PHE A 163 2.28 -8.96 14.27
N GLY A 164 3.52 -8.57 14.54
CA GLY A 164 4.46 -8.11 13.51
C GLY A 164 4.44 -6.62 13.24
N ARG A 165 4.18 -5.80 14.28
CA ARG A 165 4.43 -4.35 14.23
C ARG A 165 5.87 -4.10 13.76
N PRO A 166 6.10 -3.14 12.83
CA PRO A 166 7.46 -2.77 12.43
C PRO A 166 8.29 -2.33 13.64
N ASN A 167 9.49 -2.89 13.80
CA ASN A 167 10.43 -2.49 14.84
C ASN A 167 11.50 -1.59 14.23
N LEU A 168 11.61 -0.34 14.67
CA LEU A 168 12.61 0.63 14.20
C LEU A 168 14.04 0.31 14.64
N SER A 169 14.22 -0.50 15.69
CA SER A 169 15.53 -0.87 16.21
C SER A 169 16.13 -2.12 15.54
N ALA A 170 15.36 -2.85 14.77
CA ALA A 170 15.89 -3.87 13.87
C ALA A 170 16.18 -3.21 12.53
N GLU A 171 17.41 -3.23 12.04
CA GLU A 171 17.70 -3.08 10.61
C GLU A 171 16.63 -3.85 9.87
N ALA A 172 15.86 -3.14 9.02
CA ALA A 172 14.60 -3.65 8.46
C ALA A 172 14.73 -5.14 8.10
N PRO A 173 14.29 -6.08 8.93
CA PRO A 173 14.30 -7.46 8.51
C PRO A 173 13.30 -7.48 7.37
N LEU A 174 13.78 -7.90 6.21
CA LEU A 174 12.96 -8.36 5.10
C LEU A 174 11.69 -8.91 5.71
N ARG A 175 10.55 -8.28 5.46
CA ARG A 175 9.21 -8.64 5.99
C ARG A 175 9.20 -10.14 6.22
N LYS A 176 9.17 -10.58 7.48
CA LYS A 176 9.04 -12.01 7.78
C LYS A 176 7.84 -12.46 6.98
N ARG A 177 8.08 -13.32 5.99
CA ARG A 177 7.02 -13.84 5.13
C ARG A 177 5.91 -14.34 6.06
N PRO A 178 4.66 -13.94 5.83
CA PRO A 178 3.57 -14.40 6.66
C PRO A 178 3.62 -15.93 6.69
N LEU A 179 3.60 -16.51 7.88
CA LEU A 179 3.42 -17.95 8.06
C LEU A 179 2.24 -18.38 7.17
N ARG A 180 2.49 -19.26 6.22
CA ARG A 180 1.40 -19.91 5.50
C ARG A 180 0.59 -20.67 6.54
N LEU A 181 -0.73 -20.59 6.43
CA LEU A 181 -1.66 -21.29 7.32
C LEU A 181 -1.53 -22.85 7.24
N ASP A 182 -0.62 -23.37 6.39
CA ASP A 182 -0.30 -24.78 6.22
C ASP A 182 0.89 -25.28 7.07
N GLY A 183 1.48 -24.39 7.90
CA GLY A 183 2.54 -24.76 8.86
C GLY A 183 3.88 -25.13 8.23
N ARG A 184 4.10 -24.86 6.95
CA ARG A 184 5.38 -25.13 6.28
C ARG A 184 6.21 -23.86 6.17
N LEU A 185 7.41 -23.90 6.74
CA LEU A 185 8.47 -22.91 6.51
C LEU A 185 9.07 -23.17 5.13
N THR A 186 9.13 -22.18 4.28
CA THR A 186 9.91 -22.17 3.04
C THR A 186 10.93 -21.04 3.10
#